data_32d1f448e4083cb1acd7e582558e9804
#
_entry.id   32d1f448e4083cb1acd7e582558e9804
#
_cell.length_a   1.000
_cell.length_b   1.000
_cell.length_c   1.000
_cell.angle_alpha   90.00
_cell.angle_beta   90.00
_cell.angle_gamma   90.00
#
_symmetry.space_group_name_H-M   'P 1'
#
loop_
_entity.id
_entity.type
_entity.pdbx_description
1 polymer ?
#
loop_
_entity_poly.entity_id
_entity_poly.type
_entity_poly.pdbx_seq_one_letter_code
_entity_poly.pdbx_strand_id
1 'polypeptide(L)'
;MFKTADEVLKFIKDEDIRFIDIRFTDLPGVQQHFNVPAKSVDADFFVNGQLFDGSSIRGFQGIAESDMQLIPDVTTAFLDTFRMEKTLALNFSIVNPRTGDPYHRDPRGVAEKAEAYLASTGIADTAFFAPEAEFFVFDNVQYQSSPEGSFYKIDSEEAHWNTGREEEGGNLGYKTPVKGGYFPVSPTDKQVDLRDAMCVALDEAGLEVERSHHEVGSAGQAEINYKFTTLTHAADDLQKFKYVIKNTADAWGKSVTFMPKPVFGDNGSGMHCHQSLWSNGEPLFYDEKGYAGLSDTARWYIGGLLKHADAVLAFTNPTVNSYRRLVKGFEAPVNMVYSQGNRSAGIRIPITGSNPKAKRIEFRAPDPSSNPYLAFAAQLMAGIDGIRNRIEPPAPIDKDLYELPAEEAKDIPKAPGTLEEALQALAEDNEFLQAGGVFTQDLIDTWIEYKYENEIRPLSLRPNPYEFELYYGV
;
A
#
# COMPACT_ATOMS: atom_id res chain seq x y z
N MET A 1 -7.28 21.60 3.89
CA MET A 1 -5.85 21.25 4.03
C MET A 1 -5.12 22.50 4.52
N PHE A 2 -4.40 22.39 5.64
CA PHE A 2 -3.62 23.50 6.22
C PHE A 2 -2.34 23.71 5.42
N LYS A 3 -1.86 24.97 5.40
CA LYS A 3 -0.62 25.34 4.69
C LYS A 3 0.45 25.85 5.65
N THR A 4 0.05 26.33 6.82
CA THR A 4 0.97 26.94 7.79
C THR A 4 0.66 26.50 9.22
N ALA A 5 1.65 26.58 10.09
CA ALA A 5 1.48 26.35 11.53
C ALA A 5 0.44 27.31 12.15
N ASP A 6 0.42 28.56 11.72
CA ASP A 6 -0.55 29.56 12.21
C ASP A 6 -2.00 29.16 11.90
N GLU A 7 -2.25 28.58 10.72
CA GLU A 7 -3.58 28.05 10.38
C GLU A 7 -3.99 26.90 11.30
N VAL A 8 -3.06 26.00 11.62
CA VAL A 8 -3.30 24.89 12.57
C VAL A 8 -3.56 25.42 13.97
N LEU A 9 -2.73 26.36 14.47
CA LEU A 9 -2.89 26.96 15.79
C LEU A 9 -4.23 27.71 15.91
N LYS A 10 -4.63 28.41 14.85
CA LYS A 10 -5.93 29.05 14.79
C LYS A 10 -7.08 28.03 14.86
N PHE A 11 -6.98 26.94 14.08
CA PHE A 11 -7.99 25.88 14.07
C PHE A 11 -8.10 25.18 15.43
N ILE A 12 -6.96 24.89 16.09
CA ILE A 12 -6.93 24.31 17.44
C ILE A 12 -7.78 25.16 18.39
N LYS A 13 -7.63 26.48 18.32
CA LYS A 13 -8.35 27.42 19.18
C LYS A 13 -9.83 27.55 18.81
N ASP A 14 -10.12 27.73 17.52
CA ASP A 14 -11.46 28.01 17.05
C ASP A 14 -12.40 26.80 17.23
N GLU A 15 -11.86 25.59 17.06
CA GLU A 15 -12.59 24.32 17.18
C GLU A 15 -12.49 23.67 18.57
N ASP A 16 -11.85 24.30 19.52
CA ASP A 16 -11.61 23.74 20.87
C ASP A 16 -10.99 22.33 20.82
N ILE A 17 -9.93 22.17 20.02
CA ILE A 17 -9.19 20.90 19.93
C ILE A 17 -8.52 20.60 21.28
N ARG A 18 -8.69 19.38 21.78
CA ARG A 18 -8.21 18.95 23.09
C ARG A 18 -6.85 18.23 23.02
N PHE A 19 -6.61 17.49 21.94
CA PHE A 19 -5.40 16.71 21.74
C PHE A 19 -4.86 16.86 20.33
N ILE A 20 -3.54 16.79 20.23
CA ILE A 20 -2.83 16.57 18.96
C ILE A 20 -2.35 15.12 18.96
N ASP A 21 -2.76 14.36 17.94
CA ASP A 21 -2.34 12.99 17.73
C ASP A 21 -1.14 12.97 16.79
N ILE A 22 0.02 12.68 17.35
CA ILE A 22 1.30 12.61 16.64
C ILE A 22 1.38 11.23 15.98
N ARG A 23 1.44 11.19 14.65
CA ARG A 23 1.50 9.95 13.88
C ARG A 23 2.78 9.84 13.07
N PHE A 24 3.38 8.66 13.10
CA PHE A 24 4.54 8.30 12.28
C PHE A 24 4.46 6.81 11.92
N THR A 25 5.28 6.36 10.96
CA THR A 25 5.19 4.97 10.47
C THR A 25 6.49 4.24 10.79
N ASP A 26 6.39 3.04 11.35
CA ASP A 26 7.53 2.17 11.59
C ASP A 26 8.06 1.51 10.30
N LEU A 27 9.22 0.84 10.37
CA LEU A 27 9.83 0.24 9.19
C LEU A 27 8.91 -0.78 8.49
N PRO A 28 8.20 -1.70 9.18
CA PRO A 28 7.25 -2.60 8.55
C PRO A 28 6.02 -1.93 7.92
N GLY A 29 5.75 -0.66 8.19
CA GLY A 29 4.64 0.09 7.61
C GLY A 29 3.41 0.24 8.51
N VAL A 30 3.54 -0.05 9.80
CA VAL A 30 2.45 0.19 10.76
C VAL A 30 2.54 1.59 11.31
N GLN A 31 1.42 2.30 11.28
CA GLN A 31 1.33 3.64 11.85
C GLN A 31 1.37 3.56 13.38
N GLN A 32 2.26 4.33 13.99
CA GLN A 32 2.44 4.48 15.43
C GLN A 32 1.91 5.85 15.85
N HIS A 33 1.53 6.01 17.11
CA HIS A 33 1.06 7.29 17.60
C HIS A 33 1.22 7.49 19.12
N PHE A 34 1.20 8.73 19.51
CA PHE A 34 0.92 9.19 20.89
C PHE A 34 0.30 10.59 20.86
N ASN A 35 -0.35 10.97 21.96
CA ASN A 35 -1.05 12.25 22.04
C ASN A 35 -0.29 13.25 22.93
N VAL A 36 -0.39 14.52 22.55
CA VAL A 36 -0.05 15.64 23.45
C VAL A 36 -1.30 16.51 23.67
N PRO A 37 -1.48 17.10 24.87
CA PRO A 37 -2.55 18.07 25.09
C PRO A 37 -2.41 19.27 24.16
N ALA A 38 -3.47 19.69 23.47
CA ALA A 38 -3.42 20.81 22.52
C ALA A 38 -2.96 22.13 23.18
N LYS A 39 -3.22 22.30 24.49
CA LYS A 39 -2.76 23.47 25.27
C LYS A 39 -1.23 23.59 25.39
N SER A 40 -0.48 22.53 25.13
CA SER A 40 0.99 22.52 25.14
C SER A 40 1.61 22.73 23.75
N VAL A 41 0.78 22.94 22.73
CA VAL A 41 1.21 23.12 21.35
C VAL A 41 1.18 24.60 21.01
N ASP A 42 2.31 25.13 20.61
CA ASP A 42 2.55 26.52 20.21
C ASP A 42 3.35 26.58 18.90
N ALA A 43 3.81 27.76 18.50
CA ALA A 43 4.61 27.93 17.29
C ALA A 43 5.95 27.18 17.35
N ASP A 44 6.54 27.05 18.54
CA ASP A 44 7.80 26.34 18.75
C ASP A 44 7.67 24.84 18.51
N PHE A 45 6.52 24.26 18.85
CA PHE A 45 6.20 22.85 18.54
C PHE A 45 6.30 22.53 17.05
N PHE A 46 5.89 23.45 16.17
CA PHE A 46 5.95 23.23 14.72
C PHE A 46 7.36 23.40 14.14
N VAL A 47 8.25 24.06 14.85
CA VAL A 47 9.65 24.25 14.44
C VAL A 47 10.55 23.17 15.04
N ASN A 48 10.41 22.93 16.36
CA ASN A 48 11.28 22.02 17.11
C ASN A 48 10.67 20.64 17.33
N GLY A 49 9.38 20.45 17.01
CA GLY A 49 8.71 19.14 17.07
C GLY A 49 8.67 18.54 18.47
N GLN A 50 8.68 17.21 18.53
CA GLN A 50 8.55 16.43 19.75
C GLN A 50 9.62 15.35 19.84
N LEU A 51 10.34 15.27 20.96
CA LEU A 51 11.26 14.18 21.26
C LEU A 51 10.50 12.91 21.65
N PHE A 52 11.03 11.76 21.28
CA PHE A 52 10.49 10.45 21.64
C PHE A 52 11.58 9.37 21.69
N ASP A 53 11.28 8.23 22.31
CA ASP A 53 12.14 7.06 22.34
C ASP A 53 11.92 6.19 21.08
N GLY A 54 12.87 6.24 20.15
CA GLY A 54 12.86 5.44 18.93
C GLY A 54 13.31 4.00 19.12
N SER A 55 13.92 3.63 20.26
CA SER A 55 14.44 2.28 20.48
C SER A 55 13.35 1.21 20.64
N SER A 56 12.14 1.64 20.97
CA SER A 56 10.97 0.77 21.07
C SER A 56 10.21 0.59 19.74
N ILE A 57 10.66 1.26 18.67
CA ILE A 57 10.02 1.23 17.36
C ILE A 57 10.67 0.18 16.47
N ARG A 58 9.85 -0.63 15.82
CA ARG A 58 10.32 -1.75 14.99
C ARG A 58 11.17 -1.26 13.82
N GLY A 59 12.40 -1.79 13.74
CA GLY A 59 13.34 -1.49 12.68
C GLY A 59 14.10 -0.17 12.83
N PHE A 60 13.92 0.54 13.97
CA PHE A 60 14.62 1.78 14.26
C PHE A 60 15.92 1.54 15.06
N GLN A 61 16.36 2.54 15.83
CA GLN A 61 17.62 2.53 16.57
C GLN A 61 17.62 1.59 17.78
N GLY A 62 18.80 1.22 18.21
CA GLY A 62 18.99 0.52 19.48
C GLY A 62 18.97 1.46 20.69
N ILE A 63 18.94 0.87 21.90
CA ILE A 63 18.81 1.59 23.18
C ILE A 63 19.91 2.65 23.39
N ALA A 64 21.10 2.46 22.82
CA ALA A 64 22.22 3.39 22.97
C ALA A 64 22.02 4.73 22.22
N GLU A 65 21.09 4.78 21.25
CA GLU A 65 20.78 5.95 20.43
C GLU A 65 19.25 6.15 20.34
N SER A 66 18.57 6.06 21.47
CA SER A 66 17.11 6.02 21.55
C SER A 66 16.43 7.34 21.22
N ASP A 67 17.07 8.47 21.53
CA ASP A 67 16.44 9.78 21.38
C ASP A 67 16.32 10.18 19.93
N MET A 68 15.09 10.41 19.50
CA MET A 68 14.71 10.86 18.17
C MET A 68 13.76 12.05 18.25
N GLN A 69 13.63 12.80 17.16
CA GLN A 69 12.77 13.99 17.09
C GLN A 69 11.78 13.84 15.93
N LEU A 70 10.52 14.13 16.23
CA LEU A 70 9.40 14.14 15.30
C LEU A 70 9.08 15.57 14.88
N ILE A 71 9.12 15.85 13.58
CA ILE A 71 8.79 17.15 12.99
C ILE A 71 7.45 17.06 12.28
N PRO A 72 6.46 17.90 12.65
CA PRO A 72 5.12 17.84 12.09
C PRO A 72 5.05 18.36 10.65
N ASP A 73 4.24 17.68 9.83
CA ASP A 73 3.81 18.20 8.54
C ASP A 73 2.36 18.70 8.64
N VAL A 74 2.19 20.00 8.70
CA VAL A 74 0.88 20.64 8.86
C VAL A 74 -0.08 20.34 7.71
N THR A 75 0.42 20.02 6.52
CA THR A 75 -0.40 19.72 5.34
C THR A 75 -1.15 18.41 5.46
N THR A 76 -0.71 17.53 6.37
CA THR A 76 -1.31 16.20 6.62
C THR A 76 -2.41 16.23 7.68
N ALA A 77 -2.62 17.37 8.35
CA ALA A 77 -3.53 17.49 9.47
C ALA A 77 -4.99 17.25 9.08
N PHE A 78 -5.67 16.43 9.88
CA PHE A 78 -7.12 16.19 9.75
C PHE A 78 -7.78 16.00 11.12
N LEU A 79 -9.06 16.36 11.22
CA LEU A 79 -9.86 16.12 12.41
C LEU A 79 -10.20 14.63 12.51
N ASP A 80 -9.84 14.00 13.63
CA ASP A 80 -10.12 12.59 13.88
C ASP A 80 -11.53 12.44 14.47
N THR A 81 -12.49 12.08 13.63
CA THR A 81 -13.91 11.96 14.00
C THR A 81 -14.23 10.67 14.78
N PHE A 82 -13.29 9.75 14.93
CA PHE A 82 -13.45 8.50 15.70
C PHE A 82 -13.11 8.65 17.18
N ARG A 83 -12.59 9.80 17.59
CA ARG A 83 -12.21 10.08 18.99
C ARG A 83 -13.34 10.77 19.73
N MET A 84 -13.56 10.41 20.99
CA MET A 84 -14.55 11.06 21.85
C MET A 84 -14.19 12.52 22.11
N GLU A 85 -12.91 12.78 22.38
CA GLU A 85 -12.39 14.14 22.56
C GLU A 85 -11.89 14.68 21.22
N LYS A 86 -12.16 15.95 20.92
CA LYS A 86 -11.73 16.60 19.68
C LYS A 86 -10.20 16.50 19.52
N THR A 87 -9.78 15.74 18.55
CA THR A 87 -8.37 15.42 18.29
C THR A 87 -8.01 15.79 16.87
N LEU A 88 -6.92 16.52 16.68
CA LEU A 88 -6.31 16.78 15.38
C LEU A 88 -5.12 15.84 15.19
N ALA A 89 -5.15 15.02 14.16
CA ALA A 89 -4.08 14.10 13.81
C ALA A 89 -3.18 14.70 12.73
N LEU A 90 -1.86 14.51 12.85
CA LEU A 90 -0.85 14.93 11.88
C LEU A 90 0.18 13.83 11.69
N ASN A 91 0.74 13.73 10.47
CA ASN A 91 1.93 12.92 10.22
C ASN A 91 3.21 13.70 10.51
N PHE A 92 4.22 12.98 10.96
CA PHE A 92 5.52 13.53 11.33
C PHE A 92 6.63 12.79 10.59
N SER A 93 7.66 13.53 10.21
CA SER A 93 8.94 12.99 9.74
C SER A 93 9.92 12.91 10.91
N ILE A 94 10.86 11.97 10.85
CA ILE A 94 11.79 11.70 11.93
C ILE A 94 13.17 12.25 11.60
N VAL A 95 13.77 12.97 12.54
CA VAL A 95 15.11 13.53 12.39
C VAL A 95 15.99 13.19 13.59
N ASN A 96 17.31 13.27 13.37
CA ASN A 96 18.28 13.19 14.45
C ASN A 96 18.25 14.48 15.28
N PRO A 97 17.98 14.42 16.59
CA PRO A 97 17.82 15.62 17.43
C PRO A 97 19.11 16.43 17.60
N ARG A 98 20.29 15.85 17.32
CA ARG A 98 21.59 16.53 17.48
C ARG A 98 21.98 17.29 16.22
N THR A 99 21.63 16.79 15.04
CA THR A 99 22.07 17.35 13.75
C THR A 99 20.93 17.98 12.95
N GLY A 100 19.67 17.57 13.22
CA GLY A 100 18.50 17.93 12.42
C GLY A 100 18.40 17.15 11.09
N ASP A 101 19.34 16.25 10.82
CA ASP A 101 19.32 15.46 9.58
C ASP A 101 18.16 14.46 9.59
N PRO A 102 17.52 14.20 8.43
CA PRO A 102 16.52 13.15 8.30
C PRO A 102 17.05 11.79 8.77
N TYR A 103 16.25 11.08 9.55
CA TYR A 103 16.59 9.74 9.99
C TYR A 103 16.51 8.77 8.80
N HIS A 104 17.59 8.05 8.54
CA HIS A 104 17.75 7.24 7.31
C HIS A 104 16.83 6.02 7.21
N ARG A 105 16.25 5.55 8.33
CA ARG A 105 15.25 4.47 8.36
C ARG A 105 13.81 4.97 8.53
N ASP A 106 13.60 6.30 8.53
CA ASP A 106 12.25 6.85 8.48
C ASP A 106 11.62 6.60 7.10
N PRO A 107 10.56 5.78 7.01
CA PRO A 107 9.93 5.49 5.71
C PRO A 107 9.41 6.74 5.01
N ARG A 108 8.80 7.68 5.77
CA ARG A 108 8.32 8.94 5.21
C ARG A 108 9.46 9.78 4.68
N GLY A 109 10.56 9.85 5.41
CA GLY A 109 11.78 10.53 4.98
C GLY A 109 12.39 9.93 3.71
N VAL A 110 12.26 8.61 3.48
CA VAL A 110 12.68 7.97 2.22
C VAL A 110 11.81 8.43 1.05
N ALA A 111 10.49 8.53 1.23
CA ALA A 111 9.58 9.05 0.20
C ALA A 111 9.91 10.51 -0.17
N GLU A 112 10.13 11.37 0.83
CA GLU A 112 10.54 12.77 0.64
C GLU A 112 11.87 12.87 -0.14
N LYS A 113 12.85 12.02 0.18
CA LYS A 113 14.12 11.96 -0.55
C LYS A 113 13.95 11.48 -1.99
N ALA A 114 13.03 10.55 -2.26
CA ALA A 114 12.77 10.08 -3.62
C ALA A 114 12.20 11.20 -4.50
N GLU A 115 11.26 12.00 -3.99
CA GLU A 115 10.73 13.18 -4.69
C GLU A 115 11.81 14.25 -4.91
N ALA A 116 12.62 14.53 -3.89
CA ALA A 116 13.75 15.46 -4.00
C ALA A 116 14.80 14.99 -5.02
N TYR A 117 15.08 13.69 -5.03
CA TYR A 117 15.99 13.10 -6.03
C TYR A 117 15.43 13.24 -7.44
N LEU A 118 14.15 12.93 -7.68
CA LEU A 118 13.50 13.13 -8.97
C LEU A 118 13.71 14.56 -9.47
N ALA A 119 13.39 15.55 -8.64
CA ALA A 119 13.57 16.96 -8.98
C ALA A 119 15.04 17.30 -9.30
N SER A 120 15.99 16.75 -8.56
CA SER A 120 17.43 16.98 -8.77
C SER A 120 17.96 16.42 -10.08
N THR A 121 17.31 15.39 -10.64
CA THR A 121 17.71 14.79 -11.93
C THR A 121 17.39 15.67 -13.13
N GLY A 122 16.49 16.63 -12.99
CA GLY A 122 15.97 17.44 -14.10
C GLY A 122 15.01 16.69 -15.04
N ILE A 123 14.66 15.45 -14.74
CA ILE A 123 13.69 14.65 -15.52
C ILE A 123 12.27 15.18 -15.29
N ALA A 124 11.89 15.33 -14.04
CA ALA A 124 10.57 15.79 -13.62
C ALA A 124 10.68 16.48 -12.25
N ASP A 125 9.68 17.27 -11.89
CA ASP A 125 9.57 17.89 -10.58
C ASP A 125 8.45 17.27 -9.71
N THR A 126 7.58 16.48 -10.32
CA THR A 126 6.42 15.91 -9.66
C THR A 126 6.17 14.46 -10.10
N ALA A 127 6.00 13.57 -9.13
CA ALA A 127 5.52 12.21 -9.33
C ALA A 127 4.14 12.07 -8.68
N PHE A 128 3.11 11.75 -9.47
CA PHE A 128 1.77 11.47 -8.97
C PHE A 128 1.56 9.97 -8.79
N PHE A 129 0.92 9.61 -7.67
CA PHE A 129 0.54 8.24 -7.33
C PHE A 129 -0.93 8.18 -6.95
N ALA A 130 -1.61 7.11 -7.37
CA ALA A 130 -2.96 6.76 -6.97
C ALA A 130 -3.00 5.26 -6.65
N PRO A 131 -2.94 4.85 -5.39
CA PRO A 131 -3.10 3.46 -5.01
C PRO A 131 -4.58 3.07 -4.98
N GLU A 132 -4.90 1.89 -5.52
CA GLU A 132 -6.23 1.25 -5.44
C GLU A 132 -6.13 0.09 -4.44
N ALA A 133 -6.26 0.38 -3.14
CA ALA A 133 -6.11 -0.62 -2.10
C ALA A 133 -7.41 -1.38 -1.84
N GLU A 134 -7.41 -2.67 -2.16
CA GLU A 134 -8.49 -3.58 -1.85
C GLU A 134 -8.41 -4.09 -0.41
N PHE A 135 -9.55 -4.46 0.16
CA PHE A 135 -9.63 -4.99 1.52
C PHE A 135 -10.82 -5.95 1.70
N PHE A 136 -10.74 -6.80 2.73
CA PHE A 136 -11.86 -7.66 3.13
C PHE A 136 -12.50 -7.16 4.41
N VAL A 137 -13.82 -7.32 4.49
CA VAL A 137 -14.63 -7.03 5.68
C VAL A 137 -15.17 -8.34 6.22
N PHE A 138 -14.92 -8.62 7.51
CA PHE A 138 -15.39 -9.82 8.20
C PHE A 138 -16.27 -9.50 9.40
N ASP A 139 -17.22 -10.37 9.66
CA ASP A 139 -18.08 -10.31 10.85
C ASP A 139 -17.43 -10.98 12.07
N ASN A 140 -16.54 -11.94 11.85
CA ASN A 140 -15.83 -12.63 12.90
C ASN A 140 -14.43 -13.06 12.43
N VAL A 141 -13.44 -12.85 13.29
CA VAL A 141 -12.06 -13.25 13.05
C VAL A 141 -11.49 -13.87 14.32
N GLN A 142 -11.13 -15.14 14.24
CA GLN A 142 -10.48 -15.88 15.34
C GLN A 142 -9.20 -16.51 14.79
N TYR A 143 -8.13 -16.46 15.55
CA TYR A 143 -6.89 -17.18 15.22
C TYR A 143 -6.13 -17.55 16.47
N GLN A 144 -5.41 -18.66 16.39
CA GLN A 144 -4.51 -19.14 17.43
C GLN A 144 -3.27 -19.75 16.78
N SER A 145 -2.13 -19.54 17.42
CA SER A 145 -0.87 -20.21 17.08
C SER A 145 -0.13 -20.52 18.37
N SER A 146 -0.23 -21.78 18.81
CA SER A 146 0.42 -22.32 19.99
C SER A 146 1.10 -23.66 19.63
N PRO A 147 1.98 -24.21 20.52
CA PRO A 147 2.66 -25.47 20.21
C PRO A 147 1.72 -26.66 20.00
N GLU A 148 0.56 -26.67 20.68
CA GLU A 148 -0.41 -27.76 20.63
C GLU A 148 -1.50 -27.58 19.57
N GLY A 149 -1.58 -26.40 18.95
CA GLY A 149 -2.61 -26.16 17.94
C GLY A 149 -2.51 -24.81 17.27
N SER A 150 -2.91 -24.78 16.02
CA SER A 150 -3.03 -23.55 15.24
C SER A 150 -4.28 -23.60 14.38
N PHE A 151 -4.96 -22.49 14.28
CA PHE A 151 -6.08 -22.30 13.36
C PHE A 151 -6.30 -20.82 13.08
N TYR A 152 -7.01 -20.53 12.01
CA TYR A 152 -7.74 -19.30 11.82
C TYR A 152 -9.18 -19.64 11.43
N LYS A 153 -10.12 -18.80 11.83
CA LYS A 153 -11.52 -18.88 11.45
C LYS A 153 -12.04 -17.47 11.19
N ILE A 154 -12.53 -17.28 10.00
CA ILE A 154 -13.14 -16.03 9.54
C ILE A 154 -14.59 -16.28 9.16
N ASP A 155 -15.44 -15.28 9.30
CA ASP A 155 -16.83 -15.33 8.84
C ASP A 155 -17.26 -14.00 8.25
N SER A 156 -18.19 -14.10 7.28
CA SER A 156 -18.85 -12.96 6.65
C SER A 156 -20.28 -13.38 6.31
N GLU A 157 -21.25 -12.52 6.58
CA GLU A 157 -22.67 -12.81 6.35
C GLU A 157 -23.01 -13.13 4.89
N GLU A 158 -22.25 -12.58 3.94
CA GLU A 158 -22.44 -12.78 2.51
C GLU A 158 -21.57 -13.90 1.91
N ALA A 159 -20.73 -14.54 2.73
CA ALA A 159 -19.81 -15.55 2.25
C ALA A 159 -20.52 -16.80 1.74
N HIS A 160 -19.99 -17.36 0.64
CA HIS A 160 -20.55 -18.55 0.01
C HIS A 160 -20.65 -19.76 0.93
N TRP A 161 -19.72 -19.95 1.87
CA TRP A 161 -19.75 -21.06 2.83
C TRP A 161 -20.94 -21.01 3.80
N ASN A 162 -21.69 -19.91 3.81
CA ASN A 162 -22.86 -19.71 4.67
C ASN A 162 -24.21 -20.00 3.96
N THR A 163 -24.21 -20.59 2.78
CA THR A 163 -25.44 -20.91 2.03
C THR A 163 -26.34 -21.89 2.79
N GLY A 164 -25.78 -22.79 3.60
CA GLY A 164 -26.51 -23.76 4.41
C GLY A 164 -26.58 -23.41 5.90
N ARG A 165 -26.13 -22.22 6.32
CA ARG A 165 -26.12 -21.81 7.72
C ARG A 165 -27.53 -21.49 8.21
N GLU A 166 -27.87 -21.94 9.43
CA GLU A 166 -29.05 -21.45 10.16
C GLU A 166 -28.76 -20.03 10.69
N GLU A 167 -29.64 -19.11 10.38
CA GLU A 167 -29.53 -17.71 10.79
C GLU A 167 -30.78 -17.27 11.55
N GLU A 168 -30.63 -16.34 12.51
CA GLU A 168 -31.75 -15.72 13.21
C GLU A 168 -32.65 -14.97 12.20
N GLY A 169 -33.94 -15.26 12.22
CA GLY A 169 -34.89 -14.76 11.22
C GLY A 169 -34.91 -15.54 9.90
N GLY A 170 -34.07 -16.56 9.74
CA GLY A 170 -33.94 -17.41 8.56
C GLY A 170 -32.86 -16.95 7.58
N ASN A 171 -32.22 -17.91 6.93
CA ASN A 171 -31.23 -17.64 5.89
C ASN A 171 -31.94 -17.19 4.60
N LEU A 172 -31.70 -15.97 4.15
CA LEU A 172 -32.36 -15.39 2.98
C LEU A 172 -31.69 -15.76 1.66
N GLY A 173 -30.56 -16.52 1.70
CA GLY A 173 -29.91 -17.08 0.52
C GLY A 173 -29.07 -16.13 -0.32
N TYR A 174 -29.00 -14.84 0.00
CA TYR A 174 -28.15 -13.88 -0.71
C TYR A 174 -26.68 -14.03 -0.27
N LYS A 175 -26.03 -15.06 -0.77
CA LYS A 175 -24.62 -15.36 -0.53
C LYS A 175 -23.86 -15.28 -1.86
N THR A 176 -22.77 -14.55 -1.85
CA THR A 176 -21.96 -14.30 -3.06
C THR A 176 -21.20 -15.56 -3.47
N PRO A 177 -21.31 -16.05 -4.72
CA PRO A 177 -20.50 -17.17 -5.18
C PRO A 177 -19.00 -16.86 -5.11
N VAL A 178 -18.19 -17.89 -4.92
CA VAL A 178 -16.72 -17.76 -4.96
C VAL A 178 -16.31 -17.09 -6.27
N LYS A 179 -15.49 -16.05 -6.22
CA LYS A 179 -15.10 -15.19 -7.36
C LYS A 179 -16.27 -14.48 -8.05
N GLY A 180 -17.42 -14.39 -7.43
CA GLY A 180 -18.63 -13.81 -8.00
C GLY A 180 -19.05 -12.45 -7.41
N GLY A 181 -18.16 -11.82 -6.63
CA GLY A 181 -18.47 -10.58 -5.89
C GLY A 181 -18.38 -9.28 -6.66
N TYR A 182 -17.97 -9.29 -7.95
CA TYR A 182 -17.77 -8.05 -8.68
C TYR A 182 -19.09 -7.40 -9.11
N PHE A 183 -19.40 -6.23 -8.53
CA PHE A 183 -20.55 -5.38 -8.85
C PHE A 183 -21.96 -5.96 -8.65
N PRO A 184 -22.25 -6.83 -7.65
CA PRO A 184 -23.64 -7.19 -7.40
C PRO A 184 -24.42 -5.97 -6.87
N VAL A 185 -25.71 -5.93 -7.12
CA VAL A 185 -26.60 -4.97 -6.46
C VAL A 185 -27.20 -5.60 -5.20
N SER A 186 -27.65 -4.74 -4.27
CA SER A 186 -28.42 -5.19 -3.11
C SER A 186 -29.69 -5.95 -3.55
N PRO A 187 -30.11 -7.00 -2.86
CA PRO A 187 -29.66 -7.41 -1.52
C PRO A 187 -28.46 -8.40 -1.51
N THR A 188 -27.88 -8.74 -2.65
CA THR A 188 -26.68 -9.60 -2.71
C THR A 188 -25.46 -8.86 -2.12
N ASP A 189 -25.23 -7.61 -2.53
CA ASP A 189 -24.30 -6.72 -1.85
C ASP A 189 -24.90 -6.25 -0.51
N LYS A 190 -24.41 -6.83 0.57
CA LYS A 190 -24.87 -6.50 1.94
C LYS A 190 -24.03 -5.42 2.60
N GLN A 191 -22.99 -4.94 1.95
CA GLN A 191 -22.02 -4.02 2.54
C GLN A 191 -22.05 -2.62 1.92
N VAL A 192 -23.01 -2.33 1.04
CA VAL A 192 -23.11 -1.03 0.37
C VAL A 192 -23.22 0.12 1.39
N ASP A 193 -24.08 0.00 2.40
CA ASP A 193 -24.26 1.05 3.41
C ASP A 193 -23.01 1.27 4.25
N LEU A 194 -22.26 0.19 4.57
CA LEU A 194 -20.97 0.30 5.25
C LEU A 194 -19.93 1.01 4.37
N ARG A 195 -19.85 0.67 3.08
CA ARG A 195 -18.94 1.36 2.16
C ARG A 195 -19.31 2.82 1.98
N ASP A 196 -20.59 3.14 1.92
CA ASP A 196 -21.06 4.53 1.86
C ASP A 196 -20.65 5.31 3.13
N ALA A 197 -20.79 4.70 4.31
CA ALA A 197 -20.30 5.28 5.57
C ALA A 197 -18.77 5.48 5.54
N MET A 198 -18.02 4.53 4.98
CA MET A 198 -16.58 4.68 4.78
C MET A 198 -16.25 5.84 3.84
N CYS A 199 -16.97 5.98 2.73
CA CYS A 199 -16.77 7.08 1.77
C CYS A 199 -17.01 8.45 2.43
N VAL A 200 -18.09 8.59 3.20
CA VAL A 200 -18.39 9.83 3.94
C VAL A 200 -17.28 10.15 4.94
N ALA A 201 -16.82 9.16 5.72
CA ALA A 201 -15.75 9.35 6.69
C ALA A 201 -14.40 9.70 6.02
N LEU A 202 -14.12 9.15 4.84
CA LEU A 202 -12.93 9.49 4.04
C LEU A 202 -12.98 10.95 3.55
N ASP A 203 -14.12 11.39 3.01
CA ASP A 203 -14.31 12.79 2.57
C ASP A 203 -14.15 13.76 3.75
N GLU A 204 -14.72 13.45 4.92
CA GLU A 204 -14.54 14.22 6.15
C GLU A 204 -13.08 14.29 6.62
N ALA A 205 -12.32 13.21 6.40
CA ALA A 205 -10.88 13.17 6.68
C ALA A 205 -10.02 13.86 5.59
N GLY A 206 -10.66 14.38 4.53
CA GLY A 206 -10.02 15.14 3.46
C GLY A 206 -9.49 14.31 2.28
N LEU A 207 -9.94 13.05 2.13
CA LEU A 207 -9.72 12.25 0.93
C LEU A 207 -10.89 12.41 -0.02
N GLU A 208 -10.66 12.97 -1.21
CA GLU A 208 -11.69 13.14 -2.24
C GLU A 208 -12.03 11.78 -2.88
N VAL A 209 -13.14 11.18 -2.44
CA VAL A 209 -13.59 9.87 -2.92
C VAL A 209 -14.10 9.97 -4.35
N GLU A 210 -13.74 9.03 -5.21
CA GLU A 210 -14.14 8.98 -6.62
C GLU A 210 -15.14 7.85 -6.90
N ARG A 211 -14.96 6.69 -6.25
CA ARG A 211 -15.76 5.49 -6.51
C ARG A 211 -15.62 4.47 -5.38
N SER A 212 -16.69 3.68 -5.17
CA SER A 212 -16.65 2.50 -4.31
C SER A 212 -17.41 1.33 -4.93
N HIS A 213 -17.00 0.11 -4.67
CA HIS A 213 -17.70 -1.08 -5.14
C HIS A 213 -17.31 -2.33 -4.35
N HIS A 214 -18.17 -3.35 -4.45
CA HIS A 214 -17.84 -4.70 -4.03
C HIS A 214 -16.85 -5.31 -5.03
N GLU A 215 -15.81 -5.98 -4.54
CA GLU A 215 -14.79 -6.65 -5.32
C GLU A 215 -15.09 -8.15 -5.55
N VAL A 216 -14.23 -8.81 -6.34
CA VAL A 216 -14.42 -10.18 -6.81
C VAL A 216 -14.50 -11.20 -5.67
N GLY A 217 -13.78 -10.98 -4.55
CA GLY A 217 -13.78 -11.90 -3.39
C GLY A 217 -15.13 -12.00 -2.72
N SER A 218 -15.63 -13.22 -2.54
CA SER A 218 -17.01 -13.52 -2.13
C SER A 218 -17.32 -13.19 -0.67
N ALA A 219 -16.31 -13.05 0.17
CA ALA A 219 -16.47 -12.85 1.60
C ALA A 219 -16.32 -11.38 2.04
N GLY A 220 -16.92 -10.45 1.27
CA GLY A 220 -16.95 -9.05 1.64
C GLY A 220 -15.72 -8.26 1.21
N GLN A 221 -15.15 -8.56 0.05
CA GLN A 221 -14.08 -7.76 -0.52
C GLN A 221 -14.61 -6.46 -1.10
N ALA A 222 -13.88 -5.37 -0.88
CA ALA A 222 -14.26 -4.04 -1.34
C ALA A 222 -13.06 -3.24 -1.83
N GLU A 223 -13.35 -2.23 -2.66
CA GLU A 223 -12.41 -1.22 -3.12
C GLU A 223 -13.08 0.16 -3.06
N ILE A 224 -12.34 1.16 -2.58
CA ILE A 224 -12.75 2.56 -2.59
C ILE A 224 -11.60 3.36 -3.20
N ASN A 225 -11.89 4.02 -4.32
CA ASN A 225 -10.93 4.86 -5.02
C ASN A 225 -11.07 6.32 -4.57
N TYR A 226 -9.95 7.00 -4.43
CA TYR A 226 -9.85 8.42 -4.11
C TYR A 226 -8.81 9.09 -4.99
N LYS A 227 -8.87 10.41 -5.09
CA LYS A 227 -8.06 11.20 -6.00
C LYS A 227 -6.56 11.04 -5.74
N PHE A 228 -5.80 11.00 -6.83
CA PHE A 228 -4.33 10.95 -6.81
C PHE A 228 -3.70 12.22 -6.22
N THR A 229 -2.51 12.07 -5.68
CA THR A 229 -1.68 13.18 -5.21
C THR A 229 -0.19 12.87 -5.41
N THR A 230 0.71 13.74 -4.91
CA THR A 230 2.17 13.50 -5.00
C THR A 230 2.58 12.30 -4.15
N LEU A 231 3.71 11.69 -4.46
CA LEU A 231 4.15 10.41 -3.92
C LEU A 231 4.07 10.34 -2.38
N THR A 232 4.69 11.30 -1.68
CA THR A 232 4.70 11.29 -0.20
C THR A 232 3.29 11.49 0.36
N HIS A 233 2.51 12.41 -0.21
CA HIS A 233 1.12 12.62 0.20
C HIS A 233 0.23 11.43 -0.13
N ALA A 234 0.46 10.73 -1.24
CA ALA A 234 -0.27 9.50 -1.56
C ALA A 234 -0.02 8.39 -0.53
N ALA A 235 1.20 8.32 0.00
CA ALA A 235 1.53 7.39 1.08
C ALA A 235 0.89 7.83 2.43
N ASP A 236 0.91 9.12 2.74
CA ASP A 236 0.19 9.71 3.89
C ASP A 236 -1.30 9.41 3.81
N ASP A 237 -1.90 9.62 2.65
CA ASP A 237 -3.33 9.39 2.40
C ASP A 237 -3.69 7.89 2.47
N LEU A 238 -2.83 6.99 2.02
CA LEU A 238 -3.07 5.55 2.17
C LEU A 238 -3.04 5.11 3.65
N GLN A 239 -2.16 5.67 4.48
CA GLN A 239 -2.18 5.41 5.92
C GLN A 239 -3.47 5.93 6.57
N LYS A 240 -3.90 7.13 6.21
CA LYS A 240 -5.18 7.72 6.63
C LYS A 240 -6.36 6.88 6.16
N PHE A 241 -6.36 6.44 4.90
CA PHE A 241 -7.37 5.55 4.32
C PHE A 241 -7.52 4.28 5.15
N LYS A 242 -6.42 3.56 5.41
CA LYS A 242 -6.44 2.35 6.22
C LYS A 242 -6.99 2.58 7.63
N TYR A 243 -6.64 3.72 8.23
CA TYR A 243 -7.14 4.12 9.54
C TYR A 243 -8.66 4.35 9.52
N VAL A 244 -9.15 5.15 8.60
CA VAL A 244 -10.57 5.50 8.47
C VAL A 244 -11.41 4.25 8.19
N ILE A 245 -11.00 3.42 7.22
CA ILE A 245 -11.70 2.18 6.85
C ILE A 245 -11.84 1.24 8.04
N LYS A 246 -10.75 1.00 8.79
CA LYS A 246 -10.76 0.11 9.96
C LYS A 246 -11.66 0.64 11.08
N ASN A 247 -11.59 1.92 11.38
CA ASN A 247 -12.40 2.53 12.45
C ASN A 247 -13.88 2.62 12.08
N THR A 248 -14.21 2.90 10.82
CA THR A 248 -15.61 2.87 10.36
C THR A 248 -16.19 1.46 10.49
N ALA A 249 -15.44 0.44 10.06
CA ALA A 249 -15.88 -0.95 10.21
C ALA A 249 -16.07 -1.36 11.69
N ASP A 250 -15.14 -0.97 12.56
CA ASP A 250 -15.23 -1.23 14.01
C ASP A 250 -16.48 -0.59 14.60
N ALA A 251 -16.82 0.63 14.23
CA ALA A 251 -18.05 1.31 14.65
C ALA A 251 -19.33 0.59 14.18
N TRP A 252 -19.23 -0.21 13.11
CA TRP A 252 -20.32 -1.06 12.58
C TRP A 252 -20.27 -2.50 13.10
N GLY A 253 -19.39 -2.81 14.07
CA GLY A 253 -19.23 -4.15 14.63
C GLY A 253 -18.60 -5.15 13.66
N LYS A 254 -17.81 -4.66 12.69
CA LYS A 254 -17.14 -5.48 11.69
C LYS A 254 -15.61 -5.29 11.76
N SER A 255 -14.87 -6.18 11.15
CA SER A 255 -13.41 -6.12 11.09
C SER A 255 -12.91 -6.03 9.65
N VAL A 256 -11.88 -5.21 9.41
CA VAL A 256 -11.25 -5.05 8.09
C VAL A 256 -9.82 -5.57 8.12
N THR A 257 -9.45 -6.29 7.07
CA THR A 257 -8.07 -6.68 6.82
C THR A 257 -7.59 -6.23 5.44
N PHE A 258 -6.35 -5.75 5.43
CA PHE A 258 -5.57 -5.48 4.22
C PHE A 258 -4.58 -6.63 3.91
N MET A 259 -4.79 -7.81 4.44
CA MET A 259 -4.01 -9.00 4.07
C MET A 259 -4.17 -9.29 2.59
N PRO A 260 -3.08 -9.58 1.87
CA PRO A 260 -3.14 -9.88 0.43
C PRO A 260 -3.97 -11.12 0.09
N LYS A 261 -3.97 -12.14 0.95
CA LYS A 261 -4.70 -13.39 0.72
C LYS A 261 -5.27 -13.95 2.03
N PRO A 262 -6.39 -13.40 2.53
CA PRO A 262 -7.01 -13.88 3.77
C PRO A 262 -7.90 -15.10 3.57
N VAL A 263 -8.40 -15.35 2.34
CA VAL A 263 -9.35 -16.44 2.03
C VAL A 263 -8.72 -17.42 1.06
N PHE A 264 -8.67 -18.70 1.45
CA PHE A 264 -8.24 -19.78 0.57
C PHE A 264 -9.28 -20.02 -0.53
N GLY A 265 -8.81 -20.23 -1.77
CA GLY A 265 -9.67 -20.55 -2.91
C GLY A 265 -10.44 -19.38 -3.51
N ASP A 266 -10.34 -18.18 -2.95
CA ASP A 266 -10.96 -16.96 -3.49
C ASP A 266 -9.89 -15.93 -3.94
N ASN A 267 -10.30 -14.80 -4.53
CA ASN A 267 -9.37 -13.76 -4.93
C ASN A 267 -8.67 -13.12 -3.73
N GLY A 268 -7.45 -12.64 -3.95
CA GLY A 268 -6.71 -11.83 -2.98
C GLY A 268 -6.94 -10.34 -3.19
N SER A 269 -6.38 -9.52 -2.29
CA SER A 269 -6.41 -8.06 -2.34
C SER A 269 -5.14 -7.51 -2.95
N GLY A 270 -5.28 -6.74 -4.03
CA GLY A 270 -4.23 -5.98 -4.67
C GLY A 270 -4.18 -4.52 -4.19
N MET A 271 -3.11 -3.85 -4.55
CA MET A 271 -3.01 -2.40 -4.48
C MET A 271 -2.35 -1.90 -5.76
N HIS A 272 -3.15 -1.74 -6.80
CA HIS A 272 -2.64 -1.27 -8.08
C HIS A 272 -2.18 0.18 -7.95
N CYS A 273 -0.94 0.44 -8.36
CA CYS A 273 -0.35 1.77 -8.25
C CYS A 273 -0.37 2.47 -9.61
N HIS A 274 -1.31 3.38 -9.81
CA HIS A 274 -1.28 4.32 -10.93
C HIS A 274 -0.22 5.36 -10.70
N GLN A 275 0.58 5.68 -11.71
CA GLN A 275 1.67 6.63 -11.58
C GLN A 275 1.96 7.38 -12.88
N SER A 276 2.38 8.63 -12.73
CA SER A 276 2.82 9.50 -13.84
C SER A 276 3.83 10.53 -13.35
N LEU A 277 4.67 11.00 -14.28
CA LEU A 277 5.65 12.07 -14.03
C LEU A 277 5.24 13.35 -14.74
N TRP A 278 5.49 14.48 -14.09
CA TRP A 278 5.17 15.81 -14.58
C TRP A 278 6.35 16.76 -14.38
N SER A 279 6.47 17.76 -15.27
CA SER A 279 7.45 18.82 -15.16
C SER A 279 6.80 20.16 -15.47
N ASN A 280 6.93 21.14 -14.58
CA ASN A 280 6.34 22.48 -14.72
C ASN A 280 4.82 22.44 -15.01
N GLY A 281 4.10 21.50 -14.43
CA GLY A 281 2.65 21.32 -14.62
C GLY A 281 2.25 20.63 -15.93
N GLU A 282 3.20 20.11 -16.69
CA GLU A 282 2.95 19.37 -17.94
C GLU A 282 3.26 17.87 -17.78
N PRO A 283 2.38 16.98 -18.28
CA PRO A 283 2.57 15.55 -18.20
C PRO A 283 3.67 15.05 -19.14
N LEU A 284 4.50 14.11 -18.67
CA LEU A 284 5.63 13.59 -19.46
C LEU A 284 5.35 12.23 -20.12
N PHE A 285 4.24 11.57 -19.79
CA PHE A 285 3.99 10.18 -20.22
C PHE A 285 3.23 10.06 -21.54
N TYR A 286 2.75 11.14 -22.12
CA TYR A 286 1.95 11.13 -23.35
C TYR A 286 2.75 11.44 -24.60
N ASP A 287 2.57 10.61 -25.63
CA ASP A 287 2.94 10.89 -27.03
C ASP A 287 1.90 10.22 -27.96
N GLU A 288 1.19 11.03 -28.74
CA GLU A 288 0.15 10.53 -29.67
C GLU A 288 0.64 9.44 -30.62
N LYS A 289 1.93 9.47 -30.98
CA LYS A 289 2.53 8.53 -31.95
C LYS A 289 3.07 7.24 -31.30
N GLY A 290 3.22 7.24 -29.97
CA GLY A 290 3.76 6.08 -29.25
C GLY A 290 2.74 4.96 -29.08
N TYR A 291 3.24 3.74 -28.86
CA TYR A 291 2.38 2.60 -28.47
C TYR A 291 1.51 2.98 -27.27
N ALA A 292 0.21 2.70 -27.36
CA ALA A 292 -0.75 3.06 -26.33
C ALA A 292 -0.75 4.56 -25.93
N GLY A 293 -0.22 5.44 -26.75
CA GLY A 293 -0.06 6.87 -26.46
C GLY A 293 1.04 7.16 -25.43
N LEU A 294 2.04 6.29 -25.29
CA LEU A 294 3.17 6.47 -24.40
C LEU A 294 4.32 7.23 -25.05
N SER A 295 4.89 8.17 -24.30
CA SER A 295 6.17 8.80 -24.64
C SER A 295 7.35 7.86 -24.42
N ASP A 296 8.51 8.21 -24.95
CA ASP A 296 9.76 7.50 -24.66
C ASP A 296 10.07 7.52 -23.17
N THR A 297 9.83 8.62 -22.48
CA THR A 297 9.98 8.74 -21.03
C THR A 297 9.15 7.69 -20.28
N ALA A 298 7.88 7.55 -20.64
CA ALA A 298 7.01 6.52 -20.03
C ALA A 298 7.49 5.10 -20.36
N ARG A 299 7.94 4.87 -21.60
CA ARG A 299 8.44 3.57 -22.03
C ARG A 299 9.70 3.17 -21.25
N TRP A 300 10.67 4.09 -21.11
CA TRP A 300 11.87 3.82 -20.30
C TRP A 300 11.55 3.66 -18.80
N TYR A 301 10.59 4.42 -18.28
CA TYR A 301 10.09 4.24 -16.90
C TYR A 301 9.57 2.80 -16.70
N ILE A 302 8.76 2.29 -17.63
CA ILE A 302 8.31 0.89 -17.64
C ILE A 302 9.51 -0.07 -17.72
N GLY A 303 10.48 0.24 -18.57
CA GLY A 303 11.71 -0.56 -18.70
C GLY A 303 12.46 -0.71 -17.38
N GLY A 304 12.60 0.38 -16.63
CA GLY A 304 13.19 0.38 -15.29
C GLY A 304 12.39 -0.44 -14.29
N LEU A 305 11.06 -0.26 -14.23
CA LEU A 305 10.19 -1.05 -13.36
C LEU A 305 10.27 -2.54 -13.65
N LEU A 306 10.26 -2.95 -14.92
CA LEU A 306 10.35 -4.37 -15.30
C LEU A 306 11.73 -4.95 -15.03
N LYS A 307 12.80 -4.18 -15.25
CA LYS A 307 14.17 -4.61 -14.96
C LYS A 307 14.39 -4.92 -13.48
N HIS A 308 13.88 -4.06 -12.62
CA HIS A 308 14.07 -4.12 -11.17
C HIS A 308 12.87 -4.75 -10.44
N ALA A 309 11.91 -5.32 -11.17
CA ALA A 309 10.64 -5.80 -10.61
C ALA A 309 10.84 -6.71 -9.39
N ASP A 310 11.72 -7.69 -9.49
CA ASP A 310 11.93 -8.69 -8.42
C ASP A 310 12.42 -8.04 -7.12
N ALA A 311 13.34 -7.08 -7.20
CA ALA A 311 13.83 -6.31 -6.05
C ALA A 311 12.75 -5.36 -5.51
N VAL A 312 11.99 -4.70 -6.39
CA VAL A 312 10.88 -3.80 -6.01
C VAL A 312 9.80 -4.55 -5.25
N LEU A 313 9.51 -5.80 -5.62
CA LEU A 313 8.52 -6.63 -4.95
C LEU A 313 8.87 -6.91 -3.47
N ALA A 314 10.13 -6.85 -3.06
CA ALA A 314 10.50 -6.94 -1.65
C ALA A 314 9.88 -5.81 -0.79
N PHE A 315 9.55 -4.66 -1.39
CA PHE A 315 8.89 -3.54 -0.72
C PHE A 315 7.39 -3.44 -1.03
N THR A 316 6.98 -3.79 -2.25
CA THR A 316 5.58 -3.68 -2.68
C THR A 316 4.73 -4.89 -2.30
N ASN A 317 5.37 -6.04 -2.09
CA ASN A 317 4.76 -7.33 -1.72
C ASN A 317 5.56 -7.95 -0.56
N PRO A 318 5.55 -7.31 0.64
CA PRO A 318 6.57 -7.51 1.65
C PRO A 318 6.27 -8.62 2.65
N THR A 319 5.24 -9.45 2.41
CA THR A 319 4.84 -10.49 3.36
C THR A 319 4.86 -11.88 2.71
N VAL A 320 5.01 -12.92 3.50
CA VAL A 320 4.82 -14.30 3.02
C VAL A 320 3.40 -14.48 2.45
N ASN A 321 2.41 -13.77 2.99
CA ASN A 321 1.04 -13.80 2.50
C ASN A 321 0.88 -13.14 1.12
N SER A 322 1.74 -12.18 0.76
CA SER A 322 1.78 -11.54 -0.56
C SER A 322 1.94 -12.57 -1.69
N TYR A 323 2.78 -13.58 -1.48
CA TYR A 323 3.07 -14.62 -2.47
C TYR A 323 2.02 -15.74 -2.52
N ARG A 324 1.07 -15.75 -1.58
CA ARG A 324 -0.16 -16.54 -1.69
C ARG A 324 -1.21 -15.87 -2.58
N ARG A 325 -1.11 -14.54 -2.74
CA ARG A 325 -1.90 -13.78 -3.72
C ARG A 325 -1.31 -13.90 -5.13
N LEU A 326 0.01 -13.74 -5.28
CA LEU A 326 0.70 -13.74 -6.58
C LEU A 326 0.80 -15.16 -7.18
N VAL A 327 -0.36 -15.75 -7.46
CA VAL A 327 -0.51 -17.10 -8.06
C VAL A 327 -1.47 -17.05 -9.23
N LYS A 328 -1.29 -17.96 -10.20
CA LYS A 328 -2.19 -18.07 -11.36
C LYS A 328 -3.63 -18.39 -10.94
N GLY A 329 -4.60 -17.86 -11.68
CA GLY A 329 -6.01 -18.23 -11.57
C GLY A 329 -6.82 -17.40 -10.57
N PHE A 330 -6.25 -16.34 -10.00
CA PHE A 330 -6.91 -15.45 -9.03
C PHE A 330 -6.76 -13.97 -9.39
N GLU A 331 -6.69 -13.66 -10.69
CA GLU A 331 -6.56 -12.30 -11.24
C GLU A 331 -5.34 -11.51 -10.74
N ALA A 332 -4.35 -12.20 -10.20
CA ALA A 332 -3.10 -11.59 -9.77
C ALA A 332 -2.08 -11.56 -10.93
N PRO A 333 -1.35 -10.46 -11.12
CA PRO A 333 -0.39 -10.30 -12.20
C PRO A 333 0.93 -11.00 -11.87
N VAL A 334 1.06 -12.25 -12.28
CA VAL A 334 2.30 -13.02 -12.09
C VAL A 334 3.32 -12.82 -13.21
N ASN A 335 2.91 -12.26 -14.34
CA ASN A 335 3.76 -12.04 -15.50
C ASN A 335 4.26 -10.59 -15.53
N MET A 336 5.59 -10.40 -15.44
CA MET A 336 6.23 -9.09 -15.42
C MET A 336 6.45 -8.57 -16.85
N VAL A 337 5.36 -8.18 -17.47
CA VAL A 337 5.27 -7.59 -18.82
C VAL A 337 4.35 -6.38 -18.78
N TYR A 338 4.28 -5.62 -19.87
CA TYR A 338 3.33 -4.52 -20.01
C TYR A 338 2.41 -4.68 -21.21
N SER A 339 1.23 -4.07 -21.14
CA SER A 339 0.21 -4.14 -22.18
C SER A 339 -0.83 -3.04 -22.03
N GLN A 340 -1.43 -2.64 -23.17
CA GLN A 340 -2.55 -1.71 -23.17
C GLN A 340 -3.85 -2.43 -22.79
N GLY A 341 -4.52 -1.93 -21.73
CA GLY A 341 -5.85 -2.42 -21.35
C GLY A 341 -5.90 -3.83 -20.74
N ASN A 342 -4.81 -4.58 -20.80
CA ASN A 342 -4.75 -5.98 -20.37
C ASN A 342 -4.52 -6.12 -18.86
N ARG A 343 -5.50 -6.66 -18.15
CA ARG A 343 -5.46 -6.84 -16.69
C ARG A 343 -4.59 -8.02 -16.23
N SER A 344 -4.14 -8.89 -17.14
CA SER A 344 -3.24 -10.01 -16.81
C SER A 344 -1.75 -9.63 -16.81
N ALA A 345 -1.41 -8.43 -17.30
CA ALA A 345 -0.04 -7.92 -17.32
C ALA A 345 0.36 -7.28 -15.97
N GLY A 346 1.65 -7.39 -15.58
CA GLY A 346 2.20 -6.76 -14.39
C GLY A 346 2.12 -5.23 -14.45
N ILE A 347 2.29 -4.65 -15.65
CA ILE A 347 2.07 -3.22 -15.90
C ILE A 347 0.99 -3.07 -16.97
N ARG A 348 -0.10 -2.43 -16.59
CA ARG A 348 -1.19 -2.09 -17.50
C ARG A 348 -1.12 -0.59 -17.86
N ILE A 349 -1.41 -0.29 -19.13
CA ILE A 349 -1.59 1.07 -19.59
C ILE A 349 -3.08 1.31 -19.76
N PRO A 350 -3.73 2.09 -18.90
CA PRO A 350 -5.15 2.39 -19.03
C PRO A 350 -5.45 3.10 -20.34
N ILE A 351 -6.61 2.79 -20.94
CA ILE A 351 -7.10 3.48 -22.12
C ILE A 351 -7.72 4.79 -21.66
N THR A 352 -7.06 5.91 -21.98
CA THR A 352 -7.42 7.26 -21.49
C THR A 352 -7.83 8.21 -22.61
N GLY A 353 -8.04 7.70 -23.83
CA GLY A 353 -8.28 8.55 -24.99
C GLY A 353 -7.08 9.44 -25.32
N SER A 354 -7.33 10.63 -25.89
CA SER A 354 -6.33 11.59 -26.33
C SER A 354 -6.00 12.66 -25.28
N ASN A 355 -6.43 12.52 -24.03
CA ASN A 355 -6.11 13.50 -22.98
C ASN A 355 -4.70 13.25 -22.44
N PRO A 356 -3.71 14.12 -22.72
CA PRO A 356 -2.35 13.94 -22.22
C PRO A 356 -2.25 13.86 -20.70
N LYS A 357 -3.09 14.60 -19.98
CA LYS A 357 -3.09 14.68 -18.51
C LYS A 357 -3.60 13.40 -17.83
N ALA A 358 -4.32 12.56 -18.57
CA ALA A 358 -4.84 11.30 -18.06
C ALA A 358 -3.87 10.12 -18.29
N LYS A 359 -2.79 10.32 -19.11
CA LYS A 359 -1.85 9.25 -19.44
C LYS A 359 -1.02 8.86 -18.22
N ARG A 360 -1.08 7.58 -17.88
CA ARG A 360 -0.40 6.98 -16.73
C ARG A 360 -0.13 5.51 -16.98
N ILE A 361 0.68 4.92 -16.16
CA ILE A 361 0.85 3.47 -16.05
C ILE A 361 0.21 2.96 -14.77
N GLU A 362 -0.12 1.69 -14.72
CA GLU A 362 -0.69 1.00 -13.56
C GLU A 362 0.19 -0.23 -13.26
N PHE A 363 0.97 -0.18 -12.19
CA PHE A 363 1.71 -1.33 -11.69
C PHE A 363 0.81 -2.14 -10.78
N ARG A 364 0.49 -3.37 -11.20
CA ARG A 364 -0.57 -4.20 -10.62
C ARG A 364 -0.09 -5.22 -9.59
N ALA A 365 1.22 -5.46 -9.53
CA ALA A 365 1.80 -6.42 -8.60
C ALA A 365 1.64 -6.03 -7.12
N PRO A 366 1.79 -4.77 -6.71
CA PRO A 366 1.74 -4.37 -5.31
C PRO A 366 0.48 -4.84 -4.57
N ASP A 367 0.61 -5.02 -3.27
CA ASP A 367 -0.52 -5.33 -2.39
C ASP A 367 -0.60 -4.37 -1.18
N PRO A 368 -1.76 -4.27 -0.51
CA PRO A 368 -1.99 -3.27 0.52
C PRO A 368 -1.31 -3.55 1.86
N SER A 369 -0.62 -4.69 2.03
CA SER A 369 0.20 -4.96 3.21
C SER A 369 1.51 -4.17 3.24
N SER A 370 1.88 -3.55 2.12
CA SER A 370 3.13 -2.81 1.98
C SER A 370 3.19 -1.55 2.85
N ASN A 371 4.42 -1.15 3.21
CA ASN A 371 4.71 0.18 3.69
C ASN A 371 4.62 1.14 2.49
N PRO A 372 3.63 2.06 2.44
CA PRO A 372 3.38 2.84 1.23
C PRO A 372 4.54 3.75 0.85
N TYR A 373 5.22 4.32 1.84
CA TYR A 373 6.35 5.21 1.61
C TYR A 373 7.50 4.49 0.89
N LEU A 374 7.90 3.30 1.40
CA LEU A 374 8.96 2.51 0.79
C LEU A 374 8.51 1.91 -0.56
N ALA A 375 7.27 1.45 -0.65
CA ALA A 375 6.72 0.85 -1.86
C ALA A 375 6.65 1.84 -3.02
N PHE A 376 6.20 3.06 -2.78
CA PHE A 376 6.10 4.08 -3.82
C PHE A 376 7.48 4.65 -4.18
N ALA A 377 8.35 4.87 -3.18
CA ALA A 377 9.72 5.29 -3.42
C ALA A 377 10.50 4.27 -4.26
N ALA A 378 10.40 2.97 -3.97
CA ALA A 378 11.07 1.93 -4.73
C ALA A 378 10.63 1.88 -6.20
N GLN A 379 9.31 2.03 -6.45
CA GLN A 379 8.77 2.11 -7.81
C GLN A 379 9.28 3.34 -8.55
N LEU A 380 9.28 4.51 -7.93
CA LEU A 380 9.80 5.74 -8.53
C LEU A 380 11.29 5.62 -8.85
N MET A 381 12.10 5.09 -7.92
CA MET A 381 13.54 4.92 -8.13
C MET A 381 13.86 3.96 -9.28
N ALA A 382 13.10 2.86 -9.41
CA ALA A 382 13.23 1.95 -10.55
C ALA A 382 12.88 2.66 -11.88
N GLY A 383 11.81 3.44 -11.89
CA GLY A 383 11.41 4.23 -13.06
C GLY A 383 12.44 5.29 -13.45
N ILE A 384 13.01 6.01 -12.47
CA ILE A 384 14.08 7.00 -12.72
C ILE A 384 15.33 6.33 -13.32
N ASP A 385 15.74 5.16 -12.79
CA ASP A 385 16.85 4.39 -13.36
C ASP A 385 16.57 4.02 -14.82
N GLY A 386 15.35 3.58 -15.10
CA GLY A 386 14.89 3.29 -16.46
C GLY A 386 15.03 4.46 -17.42
N ILE A 387 14.61 5.66 -17.01
CA ILE A 387 14.70 6.87 -17.83
C ILE A 387 16.17 7.30 -18.01
N ARG A 388 16.94 7.34 -16.94
CA ARG A 388 18.35 7.78 -16.99
C ARG A 388 19.22 6.90 -17.88
N ASN A 389 18.98 5.60 -17.84
CA ASN A 389 19.73 4.62 -18.63
C ASN A 389 19.04 4.23 -19.93
N ARG A 390 17.88 4.85 -20.26
CA ARG A 390 17.07 4.56 -21.45
C ARG A 390 16.81 3.06 -21.61
N ILE A 391 16.36 2.44 -20.53
CA ILE A 391 16.11 0.99 -20.50
C ILE A 391 14.86 0.70 -21.34
N GLU A 392 15.05 0.07 -22.49
CA GLU A 392 13.95 -0.35 -23.34
C GLU A 392 13.23 -1.56 -22.72
N PRO A 393 11.92 -1.48 -22.48
CA PRO A 393 11.16 -2.65 -22.06
C PRO A 393 11.08 -3.67 -23.20
N PRO A 394 10.84 -4.96 -22.91
CA PRO A 394 10.45 -5.94 -23.94
C PRO A 394 9.23 -5.47 -24.73
N ALA A 395 8.96 -6.11 -25.87
CA ALA A 395 7.73 -5.80 -26.63
C ALA A 395 6.47 -6.00 -25.76
N PRO A 396 5.43 -5.15 -25.90
CA PRO A 396 4.19 -5.32 -25.17
C PRO A 396 3.49 -6.62 -25.57
N ILE A 397 2.75 -7.22 -24.64
CA ILE A 397 2.02 -8.47 -24.88
C ILE A 397 0.52 -8.22 -24.71
N ASP A 398 -0.18 -8.03 -25.84
CA ASP A 398 -1.61 -7.73 -25.90
C ASP A 398 -2.47 -9.00 -26.03
N LYS A 399 -2.09 -10.07 -25.30
CA LYS A 399 -2.79 -11.35 -25.23
C LYS A 399 -3.23 -11.63 -23.81
N ASP A 400 -4.27 -12.43 -23.62
CA ASP A 400 -4.62 -12.96 -22.30
C ASP A 400 -3.50 -13.90 -21.81
N LEU A 401 -2.77 -13.43 -20.80
CA LEU A 401 -1.62 -14.15 -20.24
C LEU A 401 -2.04 -15.33 -19.35
N TYR A 402 -3.31 -15.39 -18.91
CA TYR A 402 -3.81 -16.52 -18.13
C TYR A 402 -4.06 -17.77 -18.98
N GLU A 403 -4.36 -17.59 -20.27
CA GLU A 403 -4.70 -18.66 -21.21
C GLU A 403 -3.57 -18.98 -22.20
N LEU A 404 -2.37 -18.42 -22.03
CA LEU A 404 -1.25 -18.68 -22.94
C LEU A 404 -0.83 -20.16 -22.91
N PRO A 405 -0.57 -20.75 -24.11
CA PRO A 405 0.05 -22.06 -24.19
C PRO A 405 1.38 -22.12 -23.43
N ALA A 406 1.70 -23.27 -22.85
CA ALA A 406 2.90 -23.45 -22.04
C ALA A 406 4.20 -23.05 -22.77
N GLU A 407 4.28 -23.31 -24.07
CA GLU A 407 5.43 -22.96 -24.92
C GLU A 407 5.61 -21.43 -25.06
N GLU A 408 4.50 -20.67 -25.21
CA GLU A 408 4.55 -19.21 -25.28
C GLU A 408 4.80 -18.57 -23.89
N ALA A 409 4.33 -19.20 -22.83
CA ALA A 409 4.43 -18.70 -21.46
C ALA A 409 5.82 -18.92 -20.81
N LYS A 410 6.65 -19.79 -21.39
CA LYS A 410 7.91 -20.23 -20.78
C LYS A 410 8.98 -19.12 -20.75
N ASP A 411 8.98 -18.25 -21.75
CA ASP A 411 9.97 -17.17 -21.90
C ASP A 411 9.48 -15.82 -21.29
N ILE A 412 8.28 -15.81 -20.70
CA ILE A 412 7.73 -14.62 -20.07
C ILE A 412 8.29 -14.48 -18.65
N PRO A 413 8.92 -13.33 -18.31
CA PRO A 413 9.37 -13.06 -16.94
C PRO A 413 8.22 -13.14 -15.94
N LYS A 414 8.47 -13.76 -14.80
CA LYS A 414 7.48 -13.96 -13.74
C LYS A 414 7.94 -13.26 -12.46
N ALA A 415 6.98 -12.83 -11.67
CA ALA A 415 7.25 -12.40 -10.31
C ALA A 415 7.89 -13.52 -9.48
N PRO A 416 8.71 -13.18 -8.45
CA PRO A 416 9.18 -14.13 -7.48
C PRO A 416 8.03 -14.97 -6.89
N GLY A 417 8.29 -16.23 -6.61
CA GLY A 417 7.32 -17.15 -6.04
C GLY A 417 7.23 -17.06 -4.51
N THR A 418 8.23 -16.46 -3.87
CA THR A 418 8.33 -16.34 -2.41
C THR A 418 8.90 -15.00 -1.98
N LEU A 419 8.65 -14.61 -0.73
CA LEU A 419 9.30 -13.44 -0.14
C LEU A 419 10.82 -13.59 -0.09
N GLU A 420 11.32 -14.80 0.16
CA GLU A 420 12.77 -15.09 0.17
C GLU A 420 13.41 -14.76 -1.17
N GLU A 421 12.78 -15.17 -2.28
CA GLU A 421 13.29 -14.84 -3.64
C GLU A 421 13.30 -13.34 -3.90
N ALA A 422 12.27 -12.61 -3.46
CA ALA A 422 12.23 -11.15 -3.61
C ALA A 422 13.30 -10.45 -2.74
N LEU A 423 13.53 -10.91 -1.51
CA LEU A 423 14.58 -10.38 -0.65
C LEU A 423 15.98 -10.70 -1.19
N GLN A 424 16.17 -11.88 -1.78
CA GLN A 424 17.41 -12.24 -2.47
C GLN A 424 17.66 -11.30 -3.67
N ALA A 425 16.63 -11.06 -4.49
CA ALA A 425 16.74 -10.12 -5.60
C ALA A 425 17.07 -8.70 -5.13
N LEU A 426 16.49 -8.25 -4.01
CA LEU A 426 16.83 -6.97 -3.39
C LEU A 426 18.28 -6.91 -2.92
N ALA A 427 18.80 -7.99 -2.36
CA ALA A 427 20.21 -8.06 -1.94
C ALA A 427 21.18 -7.96 -3.12
N GLU A 428 20.80 -8.48 -4.29
CA GLU A 428 21.61 -8.52 -5.50
C GLU A 428 21.42 -7.27 -6.39
N ASP A 429 20.25 -6.65 -6.39
CA ASP A 429 19.87 -5.50 -7.23
C ASP A 429 19.29 -4.36 -6.39
N ASN A 430 20.15 -3.50 -5.86
CA ASN A 430 19.75 -2.38 -5.02
C ASN A 430 20.46 -1.05 -5.31
N GLU A 431 21.39 -1.00 -6.25
CA GLU A 431 22.10 0.24 -6.58
C GLU A 431 21.15 1.35 -7.03
N PHE A 432 20.10 1.01 -7.79
CA PHE A 432 19.11 1.97 -8.26
C PHE A 432 18.35 2.65 -7.10
N LEU A 433 18.14 1.96 -6.00
CA LEU A 433 17.47 2.49 -4.79
C LEU A 433 18.37 3.49 -4.05
N GLN A 434 19.68 3.30 -4.10
CA GLN A 434 20.66 4.09 -3.37
C GLN A 434 21.04 5.38 -4.10
N ALA A 435 20.66 5.53 -5.37
CA ALA A 435 20.91 6.73 -6.13
C ALA A 435 20.37 7.98 -5.40
N GLY A 436 21.18 9.03 -5.33
CA GLY A 436 20.83 10.24 -4.58
C GLY A 436 20.73 10.09 -3.06
N GLY A 437 21.15 8.94 -2.49
CA GLY A 437 21.05 8.66 -1.06
C GLY A 437 19.60 8.43 -0.57
N VAL A 438 18.70 8.02 -1.46
CA VAL A 438 17.27 7.83 -1.15
C VAL A 438 17.10 6.66 -0.18
N PHE A 439 17.48 5.44 -0.58
CA PHE A 439 17.64 4.32 0.33
C PHE A 439 19.11 4.23 0.76
N THR A 440 19.36 3.85 1.99
CA THR A 440 20.71 3.53 2.45
C THR A 440 20.92 2.03 2.46
N GLN A 441 22.16 1.58 2.35
CA GLN A 441 22.47 0.15 2.48
C GLN A 441 22.02 -0.38 3.85
N ASP A 442 22.20 0.42 4.90
CA ASP A 442 21.76 0.08 6.26
C ASP A 442 20.24 -0.17 6.34
N LEU A 443 19.41 0.65 5.67
CA LEU A 443 17.96 0.43 5.61
C LEU A 443 17.64 -0.88 4.87
N ILE A 444 18.30 -1.13 3.73
CA ILE A 444 18.09 -2.34 2.92
C ILE A 444 18.47 -3.59 3.71
N ASP A 445 19.63 -3.58 4.35
CA ASP A 445 20.09 -4.71 5.16
C ASP A 445 19.18 -4.97 6.36
N THR A 446 18.77 -3.91 7.04
CA THR A 446 17.80 -3.97 8.16
C THR A 446 16.44 -4.52 7.70
N TRP A 447 15.96 -4.11 6.52
CA TRP A 447 14.71 -4.62 5.96
C TRP A 447 14.78 -6.11 5.70
N ILE A 448 15.84 -6.57 5.03
CA ILE A 448 16.08 -7.99 4.72
C ILE A 448 16.14 -8.81 6.01
N GLU A 449 16.99 -8.41 6.96
CA GLU A 449 17.13 -9.08 8.25
C GLU A 449 15.81 -9.13 9.02
N TYR A 450 15.09 -7.99 9.09
CA TYR A 450 13.80 -7.92 9.77
C TYR A 450 12.80 -8.93 9.20
N LYS A 451 12.70 -9.02 7.88
CA LYS A 451 11.77 -9.95 7.20
C LYS A 451 12.13 -11.40 7.42
N TYR A 452 13.42 -11.72 7.39
CA TYR A 452 13.87 -13.08 7.70
C TYR A 452 13.61 -13.49 9.14
N GLU A 453 14.04 -12.69 10.11
CA GLU A 453 14.01 -13.07 11.52
C GLU A 453 12.60 -12.96 12.14
N ASN A 454 11.78 -12.03 11.69
CA ASN A 454 10.46 -11.79 12.31
C ASN A 454 9.28 -12.39 11.54
N GLU A 455 9.45 -12.75 10.28
CA GLU A 455 8.34 -13.27 9.45
C GLU A 455 8.66 -14.63 8.84
N ILE A 456 9.67 -14.75 7.99
CA ILE A 456 9.96 -15.98 7.24
C ILE A 456 10.31 -17.12 8.19
N ARG A 457 11.35 -16.94 9.01
CA ARG A 457 11.83 -17.97 9.93
C ARG A 457 10.78 -18.41 10.95
N PRO A 458 10.09 -17.51 11.69
CA PRO A 458 9.05 -17.95 12.61
C PRO A 458 7.89 -18.69 11.93
N LEU A 459 7.52 -18.30 10.72
CA LEU A 459 6.44 -18.96 9.97
C LEU A 459 6.85 -20.35 9.47
N SER A 460 8.08 -20.48 8.95
CA SER A 460 8.62 -21.76 8.44
C SER A 460 8.77 -22.85 9.53
N LEU A 461 8.91 -22.44 10.79
CA LEU A 461 9.02 -23.37 11.92
C LEU A 461 7.67 -23.87 12.46
N ARG A 462 6.57 -23.33 11.99
CA ARG A 462 5.23 -23.68 12.46
C ARG A 462 4.57 -24.64 11.50
N PRO A 463 4.15 -25.84 11.97
CA PRO A 463 3.39 -26.75 11.12
C PRO A 463 2.04 -26.14 10.76
N ASN A 464 1.65 -26.30 9.51
CA ASN A 464 0.34 -25.89 9.02
C ASN A 464 -0.68 -27.01 9.25
N PRO A 465 -1.95 -26.76 9.60
CA PRO A 465 -2.97 -27.78 9.72
C PRO A 465 -3.10 -28.71 8.50
N TYR A 466 -2.87 -28.19 7.28
CA TYR A 466 -2.91 -28.99 6.07
C TYR A 466 -1.78 -30.02 5.96
N GLU A 467 -0.63 -29.79 6.63
CA GLU A 467 0.45 -30.77 6.70
C GLU A 467 0.02 -32.03 7.49
N PHE A 468 -0.85 -31.88 8.50
CA PHE A 468 -1.43 -33.02 9.23
C PHE A 468 -2.34 -33.84 8.33
N GLU A 469 -3.12 -33.21 7.44
CA GLU A 469 -3.91 -33.91 6.44
C GLU A 469 -3.02 -34.73 5.49
N LEU A 470 -1.89 -34.14 5.04
CA LEU A 470 -1.00 -34.76 4.06
C LEU A 470 -0.08 -35.85 4.68
N TYR A 471 0.41 -35.62 5.90
CA TYR A 471 1.58 -36.37 6.40
C TYR A 471 1.37 -37.09 7.73
N TYR A 472 0.23 -36.92 8.42
CA TYR A 472 0.06 -37.51 9.76
C TYR A 472 0.16 -39.03 9.77
N GLY A 473 -0.19 -39.70 8.70
CA GLY A 473 -0.18 -41.14 8.57
C GLY A 473 1.06 -41.75 7.86
N VAL A 474 2.09 -40.94 7.57
CA VAL A 474 3.30 -41.43 6.88
C VAL A 474 4.28 -42.06 7.85
#